data_20881d2a5a9767fc6895248574b3d32c
#
_entry.id   20881d2a5a9767fc6895248574b3d32c
#
_cell.length_a   1.000
_cell.length_b   1.000
_cell.length_c   1.000
_cell.angle_alpha   90.00
_cell.angle_beta   90.00
_cell.angle_gamma   90.00
#
_symmetry.space_group_name_H-M   'P 1'
#
loop_
_entity.id
_entity.type
_entity.pdbx_description
1 polymer ?
#
loop_
_entity_poly.entity_id
_entity_poly.type
_entity_poly.pdbx_seq_one_letter_code
_entity_poly.pdbx_strand_id
1 'polypeptide(L)'
;MRFMGGQIVAYPLLYALHQHMPHARLRVVARDPVGRDYTGLPWPVEFVQVDSWLDHYQALGRGTDIMMALHYTSERYGILAALARPKLRLGFANKRFTDRVWTHRWNKNFNEYLAVGNVQLLRQVFDVDIERNSRACFQALADSADQAITPSDIVFMPGGGAGAYKRWGLNNFLHLHRSLVKRLGNNLSFTVVMGPDESEEYERLRVLALPNVRLMMTRPTAEIAAVCMTAKLIVANDCGPSHVGQGACVPYVGVFHCPNPSWYWDRPYSRCVIPEGDGLGDIQRVSPDQVLRACEAIWETGPAHRAAASQSEPRPTQQQGDWIDENAPAHPFDSAALPN
;
A
#
# COMPACT_ATOMS: atom_id res chain seq x y z
N MET A 1 12.34 4.36 1.36
CA MET A 1 11.39 4.51 0.25
C MET A 1 11.01 5.97 0.16
N ARG A 2 11.45 6.65 -0.90
CA ARG A 2 11.37 8.11 -1.05
C ARG A 2 10.00 8.62 -1.48
N PHE A 3 9.16 7.78 -2.04
CA PHE A 3 7.88 8.15 -2.64
C PHE A 3 6.69 7.72 -1.77
N MET A 4 5.60 8.48 -1.81
CA MET A 4 4.34 8.24 -1.12
C MET A 4 3.85 6.78 -1.21
N GLY A 5 3.91 6.16 -2.38
CA GLY A 5 3.50 4.77 -2.57
C GLY A 5 4.23 3.79 -1.65
N GLY A 6 5.55 4.00 -1.43
CA GLY A 6 6.34 3.19 -0.53
C GLY A 6 5.91 3.30 0.94
N GLN A 7 5.28 4.39 1.34
CA GLN A 7 4.74 4.56 2.69
C GLN A 7 3.37 3.91 2.81
N ILE A 8 2.50 4.13 1.82
CA ILE A 8 1.13 3.59 1.80
C ILE A 8 1.12 2.06 1.89
N VAL A 9 2.05 1.36 1.23
CA VAL A 9 2.14 -0.12 1.30
C VAL A 9 2.53 -0.64 2.69
N ALA A 10 2.96 0.22 3.62
CA ALA A 10 3.19 -0.15 5.02
C ALA A 10 1.96 0.07 5.92
N TYR A 11 0.95 0.83 5.48
CA TYR A 11 -0.22 1.14 6.31
C TYR A 11 -0.97 -0.11 6.80
N PRO A 12 -1.26 -1.12 5.97
CA PRO A 12 -1.93 -2.33 6.44
C PRO A 12 -1.17 -3.07 7.54
N LEU A 13 0.17 -3.06 7.48
CA LEU A 13 1.00 -3.63 8.54
C LEU A 13 0.88 -2.83 9.84
N LEU A 14 1.00 -1.50 9.77
CA LEU A 14 0.89 -0.62 10.95
C LEU A 14 -0.49 -0.71 11.59
N TYR A 15 -1.53 -0.78 10.76
CA TYR A 15 -2.89 -0.98 11.22
C TYR A 15 -3.07 -2.32 11.93
N ALA A 16 -2.56 -3.42 11.36
CA ALA A 16 -2.60 -4.73 12.00
C ALA A 16 -1.88 -4.72 13.35
N LEU A 17 -0.71 -4.10 13.44
CA LEU A 17 0.02 -3.95 14.69
C LEU A 17 -0.80 -3.17 15.73
N HIS A 18 -1.43 -2.08 15.32
CA HIS A 18 -2.30 -1.30 16.21
C HIS A 18 -3.50 -2.11 16.69
N GLN A 19 -4.13 -2.91 15.82
CA GLN A 19 -5.29 -3.74 16.19
C GLN A 19 -4.91 -4.87 17.16
N HIS A 20 -3.78 -5.53 16.94
CA HIS A 20 -3.33 -6.62 17.80
C HIS A 20 -2.65 -6.14 19.09
N MET A 21 -2.09 -4.94 19.09
CA MET A 21 -1.35 -4.34 20.20
C MET A 21 -1.75 -2.88 20.41
N PRO A 22 -2.99 -2.58 20.84
CA PRO A 22 -3.52 -1.20 20.87
C PRO A 22 -2.75 -0.28 21.84
N HIS A 23 -2.06 -0.85 22.82
CA HIS A 23 -1.26 -0.10 23.79
C HIS A 23 0.23 -0.02 23.39
N ALA A 24 0.63 -0.64 22.28
CA ALA A 24 2.01 -0.58 21.83
C ALA A 24 2.34 0.80 21.24
N ARG A 25 3.55 1.27 21.53
CA ARG A 25 4.10 2.46 20.91
C ARG A 25 4.70 2.10 19.56
N LEU A 26 3.98 2.41 18.48
CA LEU A 26 4.44 2.17 17.12
C LEU A 26 5.40 3.26 16.67
N ARG A 27 6.57 2.86 16.18
CA ARG A 27 7.59 3.76 15.67
C ARG A 27 8.04 3.34 14.28
N VAL A 28 8.02 4.26 13.34
CA VAL A 28 8.59 4.11 12.00
C VAL A 28 9.92 4.85 11.96
N VAL A 29 10.99 4.14 11.62
CA VAL A 29 12.34 4.69 11.50
C VAL A 29 12.76 4.63 10.03
N ALA A 30 13.05 5.77 9.43
CA ALA A 30 13.47 5.85 8.03
C ALA A 30 14.45 7.00 7.77
N ARG A 31 15.22 6.89 6.68
CA ARG A 31 16.16 7.95 6.27
C ARG A 31 15.48 9.08 5.51
N ASP A 32 14.45 8.75 4.72
CA ASP A 32 13.76 9.74 3.92
C ASP A 32 12.81 10.59 4.78
N PRO A 33 12.61 11.88 4.48
CA PRO A 33 11.75 12.79 5.26
C PRO A 33 10.27 12.56 4.95
N VAL A 34 9.77 11.36 5.28
CA VAL A 34 8.40 10.90 4.97
C VAL A 34 7.45 10.96 6.19
N GLY A 35 7.85 11.69 7.22
CA GLY A 35 7.09 11.74 8.50
C GLY A 35 5.66 12.19 8.34
N ARG A 36 5.39 13.15 7.43
CA ARG A 36 4.04 13.64 7.17
C ARG A 36 3.08 12.56 6.67
N ASP A 37 3.58 11.51 6.03
CA ASP A 37 2.74 10.42 5.51
C ASP A 37 2.19 9.54 6.65
N TYR A 38 2.77 9.65 7.85
CA TYR A 38 2.35 8.93 9.05
C TYR A 38 1.57 9.78 10.05
N THR A 39 1.76 11.11 10.06
CA THR A 39 1.07 12.01 11.01
C THR A 39 -0.42 12.13 10.77
N GLY A 40 -0.90 11.82 9.57
CA GLY A 40 -2.33 11.82 9.20
C GLY A 40 -3.04 10.48 9.41
N LEU A 41 -2.38 9.49 10.02
CA LEU A 41 -3.01 8.20 10.29
C LEU A 41 -3.93 8.29 11.52
N PRO A 42 -5.11 7.64 11.50
CA PRO A 42 -6.06 7.67 12.62
C PRO A 42 -5.63 6.80 13.82
N TRP A 43 -4.48 6.15 13.74
CA TRP A 43 -3.83 5.45 14.84
C TRP A 43 -2.44 6.04 15.09
N PRO A 44 -1.97 6.06 16.36
CA PRO A 44 -0.74 6.75 16.71
C PRO A 44 0.50 6.04 16.14
N VAL A 45 1.28 6.77 15.36
CA VAL A 45 2.58 6.33 14.85
C VAL A 45 3.60 7.46 15.07
N GLU A 46 4.69 7.14 15.77
CA GLU A 46 5.85 8.02 15.90
C GLU A 46 6.75 7.84 14.68
N PHE A 47 7.16 8.92 14.05
CA PHE A 47 8.14 8.90 12.98
C PHE A 47 9.48 9.43 13.48
N VAL A 48 10.55 8.68 13.22
CA VAL A 48 11.93 9.09 13.54
C VAL A 48 12.75 9.09 12.26
N GLN A 49 13.14 10.29 11.82
CA GLN A 49 14.10 10.42 10.73
C GLN A 49 15.50 10.17 11.25
N VAL A 50 16.30 9.44 10.49
CA VAL A 50 17.67 9.07 10.84
C VAL A 50 18.59 9.24 9.64
N ASP A 51 19.76 9.81 9.85
CA ASP A 51 20.71 10.09 8.78
C ASP A 51 21.90 9.11 8.80
N SER A 52 22.29 8.65 9.99
CA SER A 52 23.44 7.78 10.19
C SER A 52 23.05 6.38 10.72
N TRP A 53 24.02 5.49 10.72
CA TRP A 53 23.89 4.16 11.32
C TRP A 53 23.70 4.23 12.84
N LEU A 54 24.39 5.17 13.48
CA LEU A 54 24.30 5.40 14.91
C LEU A 54 22.89 5.88 15.30
N ASP A 55 22.29 6.77 14.49
CA ASP A 55 20.93 7.25 14.73
C ASP A 55 19.93 6.12 14.63
N HIS A 56 20.09 5.18 13.66
CA HIS A 56 19.25 3.98 13.60
C HIS A 56 19.35 3.16 14.88
N TYR A 57 20.57 2.94 15.38
CA TYR A 57 20.79 2.18 16.61
C TYR A 57 20.17 2.89 17.82
N GLN A 58 20.34 4.21 17.93
CA GLN A 58 19.75 5.00 19.00
C GLN A 58 18.21 5.03 18.92
N ALA A 59 17.66 5.11 17.70
CA ALA A 59 16.21 5.12 17.47
C ALA A 59 15.53 3.78 17.89
N LEU A 60 16.26 2.66 17.81
CA LEU A 60 15.77 1.38 18.33
C LEU A 60 15.65 1.43 19.86
N GLY A 61 16.54 2.18 20.54
CA GLY A 61 16.49 2.42 21.97
C GLY A 61 16.62 1.17 22.84
N ARG A 62 16.87 1.38 24.13
CA ARG A 62 16.72 0.31 25.13
C ARG A 62 15.25 0.14 25.42
N GLY A 63 14.73 -1.10 25.32
CA GLY A 63 13.34 -1.43 25.60
C GLY A 63 12.44 -1.53 24.36
N THR A 64 13.01 -1.60 23.15
CA THR A 64 12.25 -2.04 21.98
C THR A 64 11.96 -3.54 22.09
N ASP A 65 10.69 -3.92 22.22
CA ASP A 65 10.29 -5.33 22.34
C ASP A 65 10.25 -6.00 20.96
N ILE A 66 9.75 -5.31 19.95
CA ILE A 66 9.57 -5.84 18.60
C ILE A 66 10.25 -4.94 17.58
N MET A 67 11.09 -5.51 16.74
CA MET A 67 11.67 -4.86 15.57
C MET A 67 11.24 -5.57 14.30
N MET A 68 10.73 -4.80 13.34
CA MET A 68 10.39 -5.30 12.01
C MET A 68 11.22 -4.57 10.94
N ALA A 69 11.98 -5.31 10.15
CA ALA A 69 12.76 -4.76 9.06
C ALA A 69 12.06 -5.01 7.72
N LEU A 70 11.46 -3.96 7.15
CA LEU A 70 10.75 -4.04 5.87
C LEU A 70 11.70 -3.95 4.66
N HIS A 71 12.95 -3.61 4.90
CA HIS A 71 13.98 -3.52 3.87
C HIS A 71 14.69 -4.86 3.69
N TYR A 72 14.49 -5.50 2.55
CA TYR A 72 14.93 -6.88 2.28
C TYR A 72 16.35 -7.00 1.65
N THR A 73 16.98 -5.88 1.24
CA THR A 73 18.27 -5.95 0.53
C THR A 73 19.49 -5.64 1.39
N SER A 74 19.32 -5.17 2.62
CA SER A 74 20.41 -4.69 3.46
C SER A 74 20.65 -5.56 4.69
N GLU A 75 21.87 -6.08 4.82
CA GLU A 75 22.31 -6.78 6.03
C GLU A 75 22.42 -5.86 7.25
N ARG A 76 22.47 -4.53 7.03
CA ARG A 76 22.58 -3.53 8.11
C ARG A 76 21.49 -3.68 9.15
N TYR A 77 20.26 -3.99 8.73
CA TYR A 77 19.14 -4.15 9.66
C TYR A 77 19.26 -5.42 10.50
N GLY A 78 19.83 -6.50 9.95
CA GLY A 78 20.17 -7.70 10.71
C GLY A 78 21.24 -7.40 11.77
N ILE A 79 22.28 -6.66 11.42
CA ILE A 79 23.32 -6.25 12.38
C ILE A 79 22.72 -5.34 13.48
N LEU A 80 21.88 -4.37 13.11
CA LEU A 80 21.17 -3.52 14.07
C LEU A 80 20.30 -4.35 15.03
N ALA A 81 19.56 -5.33 14.50
CA ALA A 81 18.74 -6.22 15.30
C ALA A 81 19.59 -7.08 16.27
N ALA A 82 20.77 -7.54 15.83
CA ALA A 82 21.69 -8.30 16.67
C ALA A 82 22.25 -7.44 17.84
N LEU A 83 22.55 -6.16 17.57
CA LEU A 83 23.09 -5.24 18.56
C LEU A 83 22.01 -4.74 19.54
N ALA A 84 20.84 -4.37 19.04
CA ALA A 84 19.75 -3.83 19.86
C ALA A 84 19.01 -4.91 20.66
N ARG A 85 19.04 -6.16 20.18
CA ARG A 85 18.44 -7.35 20.82
C ARG A 85 16.98 -7.18 21.25
N PRO A 86 16.07 -6.72 20.38
CA PRO A 86 14.64 -6.79 20.66
C PRO A 86 14.23 -8.25 20.90
N LYS A 87 13.21 -8.48 21.73
CA LYS A 87 12.71 -9.84 22.00
C LYS A 87 12.22 -10.53 20.73
N LEU A 88 11.43 -9.82 19.93
CA LEU A 88 10.98 -10.27 18.60
C LEU A 88 11.69 -9.47 17.50
N ARG A 89 12.28 -10.20 16.57
CA ARG A 89 13.01 -9.66 15.44
C ARG A 89 12.46 -10.27 14.15
N LEU A 90 11.66 -9.50 13.42
CA LEU A 90 11.04 -9.96 12.19
C LEU A 90 11.74 -9.35 10.98
N GLY A 91 12.09 -10.17 10.02
CA GLY A 91 12.82 -9.71 8.84
C GLY A 91 12.66 -10.64 7.64
N PHE A 92 13.00 -10.12 6.45
CA PHE A 92 13.00 -10.93 5.24
C PHE A 92 14.31 -11.72 5.12
N ALA A 93 14.18 -13.01 4.82
CA ALA A 93 15.32 -13.87 4.53
C ALA A 93 15.92 -13.53 3.16
N ASN A 94 17.25 -13.42 3.11
CA ASN A 94 18.02 -13.04 1.92
C ASN A 94 19.08 -14.06 1.54
N LYS A 95 19.05 -15.26 2.15
CA LYS A 95 20.11 -16.29 2.03
C LYS A 95 21.48 -15.78 2.49
N ARG A 96 21.49 -14.91 3.52
CA ARG A 96 22.69 -14.29 4.06
C ARG A 96 22.94 -14.70 5.50
N PHE A 97 24.13 -14.45 5.99
CA PHE A 97 24.51 -14.74 7.38
C PHE A 97 23.58 -14.09 8.41
N THR A 98 23.16 -12.84 8.15
CA THR A 98 22.24 -12.08 9.00
C THR A 98 20.83 -12.66 9.11
N ASP A 99 20.44 -13.61 8.25
CA ASP A 99 19.14 -14.28 8.37
C ASP A 99 18.98 -15.03 9.71
N ARG A 100 20.08 -15.42 10.34
CA ARG A 100 20.09 -16.10 11.63
C ARG A 100 19.74 -15.20 12.81
N VAL A 101 19.78 -13.89 12.61
CA VAL A 101 19.45 -12.90 13.65
C VAL A 101 17.93 -12.80 13.84
N TRP A 102 17.15 -13.05 12.79
CA TRP A 102 15.70 -12.95 12.87
C TRP A 102 15.09 -14.09 13.68
N THR A 103 14.28 -13.76 14.69
CA THR A 103 13.49 -14.76 15.43
C THR A 103 12.38 -15.33 14.54
N HIS A 104 11.81 -14.46 13.70
CA HIS A 104 10.80 -14.83 12.72
C HIS A 104 11.19 -14.23 11.37
N ARG A 105 11.16 -15.04 10.33
CA ARG A 105 11.58 -14.61 9.00
C ARG A 105 10.62 -15.10 7.92
N TRP A 106 10.45 -14.29 6.89
CA TRP A 106 9.68 -14.63 5.71
C TRP A 106 10.57 -14.57 4.47
N ASN A 107 10.42 -15.53 3.57
CA ASN A 107 11.13 -15.47 2.30
C ASN A 107 10.48 -14.40 1.42
N LYS A 108 11.25 -13.38 1.04
CA LYS A 108 10.73 -12.32 0.17
C LYS A 108 10.33 -12.90 -1.17
N ASN A 109 9.06 -12.76 -1.50
CA ASN A 109 8.54 -13.04 -2.82
C ASN A 109 8.53 -11.74 -3.65
N PHE A 110 9.31 -11.70 -4.74
CA PHE A 110 9.38 -10.52 -5.62
C PHE A 110 8.20 -10.44 -6.60
N ASN A 111 7.44 -11.53 -6.70
CA ASN A 111 6.20 -11.60 -7.48
C ASN A 111 4.96 -11.33 -6.63
N GLU A 112 5.14 -10.75 -5.46
CA GLU A 112 4.07 -10.43 -4.51
C GLU A 112 4.02 -8.93 -4.24
N TYR A 113 2.81 -8.37 -4.17
CA TYR A 113 2.59 -6.97 -3.82
C TYR A 113 3.23 -6.62 -2.46
N LEU A 114 3.91 -5.49 -2.40
CA LEU A 114 4.69 -5.11 -1.21
C LEU A 114 3.87 -5.07 0.08
N ALA A 115 2.64 -4.55 0.04
CA ALA A 115 1.79 -4.51 1.24
C ALA A 115 1.46 -5.91 1.74
N VAL A 116 1.21 -6.87 0.82
CA VAL A 116 0.98 -8.28 1.17
C VAL A 116 2.22 -8.86 1.84
N GLY A 117 3.41 -8.70 1.22
CA GLY A 117 4.66 -9.18 1.77
C GLY A 117 4.98 -8.61 3.16
N ASN A 118 4.66 -7.33 3.39
CA ASN A 118 4.83 -6.71 4.70
C ASN A 118 3.94 -7.36 5.77
N VAL A 119 2.66 -7.61 5.46
CA VAL A 119 1.72 -8.26 6.39
C VAL A 119 2.05 -9.74 6.56
N GLN A 120 2.56 -10.44 5.52
CA GLN A 120 3.04 -11.83 5.64
C GLN A 120 4.16 -11.97 6.67
N LEU A 121 5.02 -10.96 6.78
CA LEU A 121 6.04 -10.95 7.82
C LEU A 121 5.41 -10.93 9.23
N LEU A 122 4.35 -10.15 9.44
CA LEU A 122 3.62 -10.10 10.71
C LEU A 122 2.85 -11.40 10.99
N ARG A 123 2.36 -12.08 9.95
CA ARG A 123 1.64 -13.37 10.07
C ARG A 123 2.48 -14.50 10.65
N GLN A 124 3.78 -14.30 10.80
CA GLN A 124 4.62 -15.24 11.56
C GLN A 124 4.30 -15.23 13.07
N VAL A 125 3.60 -14.21 13.55
CA VAL A 125 3.31 -14.00 14.98
C VAL A 125 1.81 -13.87 15.24
N PHE A 126 1.05 -13.26 14.32
CA PHE A 126 -0.37 -12.96 14.48
C PHE A 126 -1.19 -13.59 13.35
N ASP A 127 -2.41 -14.01 13.64
CA ASP A 127 -3.35 -14.43 12.60
C ASP A 127 -4.00 -13.20 11.96
N VAL A 128 -3.59 -12.85 10.74
CA VAL A 128 -4.08 -11.68 10.01
C VAL A 128 -4.61 -12.11 8.65
N ASP A 129 -5.89 -11.89 8.39
CA ASP A 129 -6.44 -11.93 7.05
C ASP A 129 -5.99 -10.65 6.31
N ILE A 130 -5.15 -10.82 5.29
CA ILE A 130 -4.45 -9.70 4.62
C ILE A 130 -5.44 -8.77 3.91
N GLU A 131 -6.39 -9.32 3.18
CA GLU A 131 -7.33 -8.52 2.39
C GLU A 131 -8.32 -7.78 3.29
N ARG A 132 -8.89 -8.48 4.25
CA ARG A 132 -9.78 -7.89 5.25
C ARG A 132 -9.08 -6.81 6.08
N ASN A 133 -7.85 -7.08 6.54
CA ASN A 133 -7.04 -6.11 7.27
C ASN A 133 -6.72 -4.87 6.44
N SER A 134 -6.33 -5.06 5.17
CA SER A 134 -6.07 -3.96 4.27
C SER A 134 -7.32 -3.10 4.07
N ARG A 135 -8.46 -3.72 3.76
CA ARG A 135 -9.72 -3.00 3.60
C ARG A 135 -10.12 -2.23 4.87
N ALA A 136 -10.01 -2.85 6.05
CA ALA A 136 -10.30 -2.20 7.33
C ALA A 136 -9.35 -1.03 7.62
N CYS A 137 -8.08 -1.16 7.29
CA CYS A 137 -7.08 -0.09 7.38
C CYS A 137 -7.51 1.14 6.56
N PHE A 138 -7.85 0.95 5.29
CA PHE A 138 -8.25 2.06 4.43
C PHE A 138 -9.66 2.59 4.72
N GLN A 139 -10.54 1.77 5.30
CA GLN A 139 -11.81 2.25 5.84
C GLN A 139 -11.57 3.17 7.05
N ALA A 140 -10.76 2.76 8.01
CA ALA A 140 -10.42 3.60 9.17
C ALA A 140 -9.75 4.92 8.74
N LEU A 141 -8.91 4.88 7.71
CA LEU A 141 -8.31 6.08 7.13
C LEU A 141 -9.38 6.97 6.46
N ALA A 142 -10.30 6.40 5.71
CA ALA A 142 -11.42 7.12 5.08
C ALA A 142 -12.33 7.78 6.10
N ASP A 143 -12.63 7.09 7.19
CA ASP A 143 -13.48 7.59 8.28
C ASP A 143 -12.83 8.76 9.04
N SER A 144 -11.51 8.92 8.93
CA SER A 144 -10.75 10.04 9.51
C SER A 144 -10.68 11.29 8.61
N ALA A 145 -11.32 11.28 7.43
CA ALA A 145 -11.32 12.44 6.56
C ALA A 145 -12.11 13.62 7.19
N ASP A 146 -11.49 14.80 7.21
CA ASP A 146 -12.08 15.99 7.83
C ASP A 146 -13.34 16.49 7.10
N GLN A 147 -13.49 16.15 5.84
CA GLN A 147 -14.60 16.59 5.00
C GLN A 147 -15.38 15.42 4.45
N ALA A 148 -16.69 15.56 4.40
CA ALA A 148 -17.57 14.61 3.73
C ALA A 148 -17.22 14.55 2.23
N ILE A 149 -16.81 13.37 1.79
CA ILE A 149 -16.46 13.13 0.39
C ILE A 149 -17.70 12.65 -0.37
N THR A 150 -18.02 13.37 -1.45
CA THR A 150 -19.08 12.91 -2.36
C THR A 150 -18.65 11.59 -3.03
N PRO A 151 -19.46 10.53 -2.97
CA PRO A 151 -19.17 9.27 -3.66
C PRO A 151 -18.93 9.44 -5.16
N SER A 152 -18.15 8.55 -5.72
CA SER A 152 -17.91 8.45 -7.17
C SER A 152 -17.98 7.02 -7.64
N ASP A 153 -18.57 6.79 -8.80
CA ASP A 153 -18.62 5.46 -9.40
C ASP A 153 -17.24 5.02 -9.88
N ILE A 154 -16.51 5.94 -10.52
CA ILE A 154 -15.20 5.66 -11.11
C ILE A 154 -14.16 6.69 -10.63
N VAL A 155 -12.99 6.18 -10.22
CA VAL A 155 -11.85 7.02 -9.82
C VAL A 155 -10.71 6.84 -10.81
N PHE A 156 -10.22 7.95 -11.37
CA PHE A 156 -9.03 7.98 -12.20
C PHE A 156 -7.84 8.55 -11.44
N MET A 157 -6.67 7.92 -11.59
CA MET A 157 -5.40 8.39 -11.02
C MET A 157 -4.33 8.45 -12.12
N PRO A 158 -4.31 9.53 -12.91
CA PRO A 158 -3.44 9.65 -14.08
C PRO A 158 -1.99 9.99 -13.74
N GLY A 159 -1.67 10.20 -12.47
CA GLY A 159 -0.35 10.61 -12.02
C GLY A 159 0.75 9.57 -12.25
N GLY A 160 2.00 10.02 -12.13
CA GLY A 160 3.19 9.19 -12.29
C GLY A 160 4.42 9.89 -11.71
N GLY A 161 4.49 10.02 -10.37
CA GLY A 161 5.52 10.81 -9.68
C GLY A 161 6.97 10.34 -9.87
N ALA A 162 7.19 9.11 -10.36
CA ALA A 162 8.55 8.63 -10.67
C ALA A 162 9.03 9.03 -12.07
N GLY A 163 8.16 9.62 -12.91
CA GLY A 163 8.53 10.12 -14.22
C GLY A 163 7.48 9.88 -15.31
N ALA A 164 7.68 10.54 -16.46
CA ALA A 164 6.76 10.51 -17.61
C ALA A 164 6.52 9.08 -18.16
N TYR A 165 7.49 8.19 -18.03
CA TYR A 165 7.37 6.79 -18.48
C TYR A 165 6.28 5.98 -17.76
N LYS A 166 5.78 6.48 -16.61
CA LYS A 166 4.66 5.90 -15.86
C LYS A 166 3.32 6.58 -16.15
N ARG A 167 3.28 7.60 -16.99
CA ARG A 167 2.07 8.37 -17.29
C ARG A 167 1.48 7.90 -18.62
N TRP A 168 0.31 7.29 -18.57
CA TRP A 168 -0.44 6.87 -19.75
C TRP A 168 -0.97 8.05 -20.57
N GLY A 169 -1.02 9.22 -19.96
CA GLY A 169 -1.40 10.46 -20.57
C GLY A 169 -2.88 10.80 -20.47
N LEU A 170 -3.15 12.10 -20.26
CA LEU A 170 -4.50 12.63 -20.04
C LEU A 170 -5.45 12.33 -21.21
N ASN A 171 -4.97 12.41 -22.47
CA ASN A 171 -5.80 12.16 -23.65
C ASN A 171 -6.37 10.74 -23.67
N ASN A 172 -5.59 9.74 -23.21
CA ASN A 172 -6.04 8.35 -23.10
C ASN A 172 -7.10 8.19 -22.01
N PHE A 173 -6.94 8.85 -20.85
CA PHE A 173 -7.97 8.89 -19.81
C PHE A 173 -9.26 9.58 -20.29
N LEU A 174 -9.16 10.68 -21.08
CA LEU A 174 -10.32 11.34 -21.68
C LEU A 174 -11.03 10.44 -22.71
N HIS A 175 -10.28 9.69 -23.49
CA HIS A 175 -10.86 8.71 -24.40
C HIS A 175 -11.58 7.59 -23.62
N LEU A 176 -10.93 7.04 -22.62
CA LEU A 176 -11.52 6.02 -21.75
C LEU A 176 -12.78 6.53 -21.05
N HIS A 177 -12.79 7.76 -20.52
CA HIS A 177 -13.96 8.39 -19.93
C HIS A 177 -15.16 8.37 -20.89
N ARG A 178 -14.98 8.87 -22.14
CA ARG A 178 -16.05 8.88 -23.14
C ARG A 178 -16.55 7.47 -23.46
N SER A 179 -15.64 6.51 -23.56
CA SER A 179 -15.97 5.13 -23.86
C SER A 179 -16.76 4.48 -22.72
N LEU A 180 -16.36 4.70 -21.45
CA LEU A 180 -17.08 4.21 -20.28
C LEU A 180 -18.48 4.80 -20.17
N VAL A 181 -18.61 6.12 -20.36
CA VAL A 181 -19.94 6.78 -20.40
C VAL A 181 -20.83 6.17 -21.48
N LYS A 182 -20.30 5.94 -22.68
CA LYS A 182 -21.05 5.32 -23.80
C LYS A 182 -21.47 3.88 -23.49
N ARG A 183 -20.62 3.11 -22.79
CA ARG A 183 -20.83 1.67 -22.55
C ARG A 183 -21.66 1.38 -21.30
N LEU A 184 -21.39 2.12 -20.21
CA LEU A 184 -21.96 1.83 -18.89
C LEU A 184 -23.07 2.80 -18.49
N GLY A 185 -23.25 3.90 -19.22
CA GLY A 185 -24.35 4.86 -19.03
C GLY A 185 -23.91 6.27 -18.66
N ASN A 186 -24.78 7.25 -18.99
CA ASN A 186 -24.49 8.67 -18.84
C ASN A 186 -24.54 9.20 -17.38
N ASN A 187 -25.05 8.40 -16.45
CA ASN A 187 -25.24 8.79 -15.03
C ASN A 187 -24.02 8.47 -14.16
N LEU A 188 -22.92 8.01 -14.75
CA LEU A 188 -21.70 7.72 -14.01
C LEU A 188 -21.06 8.99 -13.49
N SER A 189 -20.67 8.98 -12.23
CA SER A 189 -19.86 10.00 -11.60
C SER A 189 -18.39 9.59 -11.57
N PHE A 190 -17.53 10.59 -11.84
CA PHE A 190 -16.08 10.38 -11.91
C PHE A 190 -15.36 11.29 -10.92
N THR A 191 -14.28 10.79 -10.32
CA THR A 191 -13.30 11.63 -9.63
C THR A 191 -11.93 11.40 -10.24
N VAL A 192 -11.20 12.48 -10.53
CA VAL A 192 -9.80 12.43 -10.97
C VAL A 192 -8.92 12.90 -9.83
N VAL A 193 -8.07 12.00 -9.31
CA VAL A 193 -7.12 12.29 -8.23
C VAL A 193 -5.75 12.58 -8.84
N MET A 194 -5.21 13.75 -8.55
CA MET A 194 -3.94 14.25 -9.08
C MET A 194 -3.06 14.79 -7.96
N GLY A 195 -1.75 14.66 -8.14
CA GLY A 195 -0.73 15.22 -7.28
C GLY A 195 -0.19 16.57 -7.81
N PRO A 196 0.82 17.14 -7.14
CA PRO A 196 1.39 18.43 -7.55
C PRO A 196 2.09 18.37 -8.91
N ASP A 197 2.52 17.19 -9.35
CA ASP A 197 3.20 17.00 -10.64
C ASP A 197 2.24 17.01 -11.85
N GLU A 198 0.93 16.99 -11.60
CA GLU A 198 -0.15 16.97 -12.62
C GLU A 198 -0.90 18.29 -12.71
N SER A 199 -0.26 19.43 -12.41
CA SER A 199 -0.89 20.75 -12.42
C SER A 199 -1.39 21.18 -13.81
N GLU A 200 -0.67 20.85 -14.89
CA GLU A 200 -1.09 21.15 -16.25
C GLU A 200 -2.33 20.34 -16.66
N GLU A 201 -2.34 19.05 -16.35
CA GLU A 201 -3.48 18.17 -16.59
C GLU A 201 -4.72 18.61 -15.80
N TYR A 202 -4.52 19.06 -14.56
CA TYR A 202 -5.57 19.61 -13.73
C TYR A 202 -6.22 20.85 -14.39
N GLU A 203 -5.42 21.84 -14.82
CA GLU A 203 -5.94 23.04 -15.47
C GLU A 203 -6.66 22.71 -16.78
N ARG A 204 -6.15 21.78 -17.59
CA ARG A 204 -6.83 21.31 -18.79
C ARG A 204 -8.19 20.70 -18.48
N LEU A 205 -8.29 19.84 -17.47
CA LEU A 205 -9.56 19.23 -17.05
C LEU A 205 -10.53 20.26 -16.49
N ARG A 206 -10.03 21.25 -15.73
CA ARG A 206 -10.82 22.35 -15.19
C ARG A 206 -11.47 23.18 -16.28
N VAL A 207 -10.72 23.49 -17.35
CA VAL A 207 -11.23 24.23 -18.52
C VAL A 207 -12.23 23.39 -19.33
N LEU A 208 -12.00 22.07 -19.47
CA LEU A 208 -12.93 21.17 -20.17
C LEU A 208 -14.27 21.04 -19.45
N ALA A 209 -14.33 21.29 -18.14
CA ALA A 209 -15.55 21.28 -17.32
C ALA A 209 -16.48 20.10 -17.63
N LEU A 210 -15.91 18.87 -17.69
CA LEU A 210 -16.67 17.67 -18.05
C LEU A 210 -17.80 17.43 -17.05
N PRO A 211 -19.02 17.13 -17.52
CA PRO A 211 -20.14 16.84 -16.64
C PRO A 211 -19.83 15.58 -15.80
N ASN A 212 -20.29 15.57 -14.55
CA ASN A 212 -20.12 14.48 -13.60
C ASN A 212 -18.65 14.10 -13.28
N VAL A 213 -17.68 14.99 -13.57
CA VAL A 213 -16.27 14.81 -13.24
C VAL A 213 -15.87 15.80 -12.15
N ARG A 214 -15.43 15.27 -11.02
CA ARG A 214 -14.83 16.02 -9.91
C ARG A 214 -13.31 15.89 -9.96
N LEU A 215 -12.62 16.98 -9.68
CA LEU A 215 -11.17 17.05 -9.63
C LEU A 215 -10.71 17.13 -8.16
N MET A 216 -9.75 16.29 -7.78
CA MET A 216 -9.08 16.30 -6.49
C MET A 216 -7.59 16.51 -6.70
N MET A 217 -7.10 17.68 -6.32
CA MET A 217 -5.68 18.07 -6.48
C MET A 217 -5.00 18.13 -5.13
N THR A 218 -3.91 17.37 -4.97
CA THR A 218 -3.04 17.38 -3.76
C THR A 218 -3.85 17.27 -2.46
N ARG A 219 -4.64 16.19 -2.34
CA ARG A 219 -5.48 15.95 -1.17
C ARG A 219 -4.81 15.03 -0.13
N PRO A 220 -5.18 15.15 1.15
CA PRO A 220 -4.78 14.20 2.19
C PRO A 220 -5.12 12.76 1.82
N THR A 221 -4.31 11.82 2.27
CA THR A 221 -4.51 10.38 1.97
C THR A 221 -5.87 9.88 2.51
N ALA A 222 -6.37 10.44 3.62
CA ALA A 222 -7.69 10.14 4.16
C ALA A 222 -8.84 10.47 3.18
N GLU A 223 -8.78 11.64 2.53
CA GLU A 223 -9.77 12.01 1.52
C GLU A 223 -9.68 11.13 0.26
N ILE A 224 -8.45 10.76 -0.15
CA ILE A 224 -8.24 9.80 -1.25
C ILE A 224 -8.81 8.43 -0.88
N ALA A 225 -8.60 7.97 0.35
CA ALA A 225 -9.18 6.72 0.83
C ALA A 225 -10.71 6.78 0.83
N ALA A 226 -11.30 7.88 1.29
CA ALA A 226 -12.74 8.06 1.33
C ALA A 226 -13.39 7.96 -0.06
N VAL A 227 -12.81 8.59 -1.08
CA VAL A 227 -13.33 8.44 -2.44
C VAL A 227 -13.09 7.04 -3.01
N CYS A 228 -11.95 6.41 -2.73
CA CYS A 228 -11.65 5.04 -3.16
C CYS A 228 -12.63 4.02 -2.56
N MET A 229 -12.94 4.13 -1.26
CA MET A 229 -13.86 3.22 -0.57
C MET A 229 -15.28 3.24 -1.14
N THR A 230 -15.70 4.33 -1.77
CA THR A 230 -17.02 4.46 -2.40
C THR A 230 -17.02 4.04 -3.88
N ALA A 231 -15.86 3.94 -4.51
CA ALA A 231 -15.72 3.67 -5.94
C ALA A 231 -16.22 2.26 -6.32
N LYS A 232 -16.83 2.15 -7.49
CA LYS A 232 -17.14 0.87 -8.15
C LYS A 232 -15.97 0.36 -8.97
N LEU A 233 -15.13 1.28 -9.46
CA LEU A 233 -13.94 0.99 -10.25
C LEU A 233 -12.89 2.06 -10.08
N ILE A 234 -11.64 1.64 -9.98
CA ILE A 234 -10.47 2.54 -10.02
C ILE A 234 -9.62 2.20 -11.24
N VAL A 235 -9.24 3.22 -12.00
CA VAL A 235 -8.28 3.09 -13.10
C VAL A 235 -7.09 4.01 -12.81
N ALA A 236 -5.90 3.46 -12.70
CA ALA A 236 -4.73 4.21 -12.25
C ALA A 236 -3.45 3.83 -12.99
N ASN A 237 -2.57 4.78 -13.16
CA ASN A 237 -1.16 4.50 -13.42
C ASN A 237 -0.45 3.95 -12.16
N ASP A 238 0.78 3.46 -12.33
CA ASP A 238 1.66 3.12 -11.21
C ASP A 238 2.11 4.42 -10.48
N CYS A 239 1.32 4.85 -9.52
CA CYS A 239 1.52 6.09 -8.76
C CYS A 239 1.22 5.91 -7.27
N GLY A 240 1.63 6.87 -6.43
CA GLY A 240 1.42 6.80 -4.98
C GLY A 240 -0.05 6.58 -4.58
N PRO A 241 -1.00 7.41 -5.04
CA PRO A 241 -2.43 7.26 -4.73
C PRO A 241 -3.03 5.92 -5.16
N SER A 242 -2.50 5.26 -6.21
CA SER A 242 -3.01 3.98 -6.68
C SER A 242 -2.94 2.87 -5.64
N HIS A 243 -1.99 2.96 -4.70
CA HIS A 243 -1.85 2.02 -3.59
C HIS A 243 -2.96 2.17 -2.54
N VAL A 244 -3.56 3.36 -2.42
CA VAL A 244 -4.79 3.55 -1.63
C VAL A 244 -5.92 2.76 -2.28
N GLY A 245 -6.10 2.90 -3.60
CA GLY A 245 -7.13 2.16 -4.34
C GLY A 245 -6.95 0.65 -4.27
N GLN A 246 -5.73 0.17 -4.42
CA GLN A 246 -5.44 -1.26 -4.27
C GLN A 246 -5.71 -1.75 -2.84
N GLY A 247 -5.28 -0.98 -1.84
CA GLY A 247 -5.49 -1.31 -0.43
C GLY A 247 -6.94 -1.23 0.03
N ALA A 248 -7.76 -0.37 -0.57
CA ALA A 248 -9.20 -0.27 -0.34
C ALA A 248 -9.97 -1.53 -0.80
N CYS A 249 -9.31 -2.44 -1.52
CA CYS A 249 -9.91 -3.70 -2.00
C CYS A 249 -11.18 -3.49 -2.84
N VAL A 250 -11.12 -2.55 -3.77
CA VAL A 250 -12.18 -2.30 -4.77
C VAL A 250 -11.72 -2.75 -6.16
N PRO A 251 -12.63 -2.95 -7.13
CA PRO A 251 -12.27 -3.26 -8.50
C PRO A 251 -11.24 -2.28 -9.05
N TYR A 252 -10.14 -2.80 -9.61
CA TYR A 252 -8.97 -2.01 -9.95
C TYR A 252 -8.38 -2.38 -11.30
N VAL A 253 -8.14 -1.39 -12.16
CA VAL A 253 -7.37 -1.51 -13.40
C VAL A 253 -6.11 -0.66 -13.28
N GLY A 254 -4.95 -1.32 -13.27
CA GLY A 254 -3.66 -0.65 -13.32
C GLY A 254 -3.13 -0.57 -14.75
N VAL A 255 -2.69 0.61 -15.17
CA VAL A 255 -2.00 0.82 -16.45
C VAL A 255 -0.52 0.99 -16.15
N PHE A 256 0.29 0.04 -16.61
CA PHE A 256 1.71 -0.05 -16.27
C PHE A 256 2.57 -0.08 -17.55
N HIS A 257 3.80 0.40 -17.47
CA HIS A 257 4.75 0.34 -18.60
C HIS A 257 5.38 -1.05 -18.78
N CYS A 258 5.42 -1.85 -17.71
CA CYS A 258 5.93 -3.22 -17.71
C CYS A 258 5.32 -4.01 -16.53
N PRO A 259 5.42 -5.34 -16.50
CA PRO A 259 5.02 -6.13 -15.36
C PRO A 259 5.74 -5.68 -14.09
N ASN A 260 4.99 -5.38 -13.04
CA ASN A 260 5.56 -4.93 -11.77
C ASN A 260 4.78 -5.49 -10.58
N PRO A 261 4.88 -6.81 -10.31
CA PRO A 261 4.09 -7.48 -9.30
C PRO A 261 4.33 -6.94 -7.88
N SER A 262 5.47 -6.34 -7.60
CA SER A 262 5.73 -5.70 -6.31
C SER A 262 4.86 -4.45 -6.07
N TRP A 263 4.34 -3.83 -7.13
CA TRP A 263 3.52 -2.61 -7.07
C TRP A 263 2.09 -2.82 -7.56
N TYR A 264 1.74 -4.03 -7.99
CA TYR A 264 0.40 -4.41 -8.41
C TYR A 264 -0.10 -5.60 -7.59
N TRP A 265 -1.26 -5.44 -6.97
CA TRP A 265 -1.91 -6.51 -6.23
C TRP A 265 -2.85 -7.29 -7.15
N ASP A 266 -2.40 -8.46 -7.59
CA ASP A 266 -3.20 -9.34 -8.43
C ASP A 266 -4.31 -10.01 -7.63
N ARG A 267 -5.56 -9.82 -8.08
CA ARG A 267 -6.79 -10.32 -7.45
C ARG A 267 -7.85 -10.62 -8.52
N PRO A 268 -8.85 -11.45 -8.23
CA PRO A 268 -9.92 -11.76 -9.18
C PRO A 268 -10.62 -10.53 -9.77
N TYR A 269 -10.70 -9.45 -9.01
CA TYR A 269 -11.32 -8.17 -9.36
C TYR A 269 -10.30 -7.07 -9.69
N SER A 270 -9.07 -7.43 -10.04
CA SER A 270 -8.08 -6.49 -10.53
C SER A 270 -7.52 -6.92 -11.89
N ARG A 271 -7.08 -5.97 -12.70
CA ARG A 271 -6.42 -6.21 -13.99
C ARG A 271 -5.23 -5.28 -14.13
N CYS A 272 -4.10 -5.83 -14.59
CA CYS A 272 -2.93 -5.07 -14.99
C CYS A 272 -2.88 -5.01 -16.51
N VAL A 273 -2.92 -3.83 -17.08
CA VAL A 273 -2.80 -3.60 -18.52
C VAL A 273 -1.41 -3.04 -18.80
N ILE A 274 -0.68 -3.74 -19.64
CA ILE A 274 0.68 -3.40 -20.06
C ILE A 274 0.80 -3.36 -21.58
N PRO A 275 1.79 -2.67 -22.15
CA PRO A 275 2.05 -2.73 -23.58
C PRO A 275 2.36 -4.17 -24.04
N GLU A 276 1.89 -4.53 -25.22
CA GLU A 276 2.07 -5.86 -25.80
C GLU A 276 3.31 -5.90 -26.72
N GLY A 277 3.93 -7.08 -26.85
CA GLY A 277 5.02 -7.34 -27.77
C GLY A 277 6.20 -6.38 -27.60
N ASP A 278 6.69 -5.82 -28.72
CA ASP A 278 7.83 -4.89 -28.75
C ASP A 278 7.53 -3.53 -28.08
N GLY A 279 6.29 -3.32 -27.63
CA GLY A 279 5.87 -2.11 -26.90
C GLY A 279 6.21 -2.13 -25.42
N LEU A 280 6.70 -3.24 -24.88
CA LEU A 280 6.98 -3.36 -23.45
C LEU A 280 7.99 -2.26 -23.00
N GLY A 281 7.61 -1.52 -21.97
CA GLY A 281 8.36 -0.36 -21.47
C GLY A 281 7.81 0.99 -21.92
N ASP A 282 7.01 1.05 -22.98
CA ASP A 282 6.36 2.26 -23.46
C ASP A 282 4.85 2.26 -23.14
N ILE A 283 4.47 2.86 -22.02
CA ILE A 283 3.09 2.92 -21.55
C ILE A 283 2.12 3.59 -22.56
N GLN A 284 2.64 4.44 -23.47
CA GLN A 284 1.82 5.11 -24.49
C GLN A 284 1.26 4.13 -25.54
N ARG A 285 1.84 2.94 -25.64
CA ARG A 285 1.35 1.86 -26.52
C ARG A 285 0.18 1.08 -25.93
N VAL A 286 -0.19 1.29 -24.68
CA VAL A 286 -1.45 0.76 -24.14
C VAL A 286 -2.59 1.55 -24.73
N SER A 287 -3.44 0.90 -25.53
CA SER A 287 -4.58 1.55 -26.15
C SER A 287 -5.74 1.76 -25.15
N PRO A 288 -6.55 2.83 -25.26
CA PRO A 288 -7.75 3.00 -24.46
C PRO A 288 -8.73 1.84 -24.55
N ASP A 289 -8.79 1.14 -25.69
CA ASP A 289 -9.67 -0.03 -25.88
C ASP A 289 -9.19 -1.25 -25.07
N GLN A 290 -7.88 -1.44 -24.90
CA GLN A 290 -7.36 -2.50 -24.01
C GLN A 290 -7.78 -2.23 -22.56
N VAL A 291 -7.67 -0.99 -22.10
CA VAL A 291 -8.07 -0.60 -20.75
C VAL A 291 -9.59 -0.68 -20.59
N LEU A 292 -10.37 -0.27 -21.59
CA LEU A 292 -11.83 -0.41 -21.59
C LEU A 292 -12.26 -1.85 -21.40
N ARG A 293 -11.70 -2.80 -22.19
CA ARG A 293 -12.00 -4.24 -22.03
C ARG A 293 -11.65 -4.75 -20.64
N ALA A 294 -10.54 -4.29 -20.05
CA ALA A 294 -10.19 -4.65 -18.69
C ALA A 294 -11.20 -4.10 -17.66
N CYS A 295 -11.70 -2.88 -17.86
CA CYS A 295 -12.74 -2.28 -17.02
C CYS A 295 -14.06 -3.07 -17.13
N GLU A 296 -14.52 -3.37 -18.35
CA GLU A 296 -15.74 -4.15 -18.58
C GLU A 296 -15.67 -5.54 -17.93
N ALA A 297 -14.53 -6.23 -18.04
CA ALA A 297 -14.34 -7.56 -17.48
C ALA A 297 -14.47 -7.63 -15.94
N ILE A 298 -14.23 -6.53 -15.22
CA ILE A 298 -14.33 -6.51 -13.76
C ILE A 298 -15.47 -5.65 -13.22
N TRP A 299 -16.14 -4.87 -14.08
CA TRP A 299 -17.25 -4.00 -13.66
C TRP A 299 -18.39 -4.76 -13.00
N GLU A 300 -18.77 -5.90 -13.58
CA GLU A 300 -19.88 -6.75 -13.10
C GLU A 300 -19.51 -7.53 -11.83
N THR A 301 -18.22 -7.81 -11.62
CA THR A 301 -17.75 -8.55 -10.44
C THR A 301 -17.76 -7.70 -9.17
N GLY A 302 -17.73 -6.39 -9.30
CA GLY A 302 -17.67 -5.44 -8.20
C GLY A 302 -18.83 -5.51 -7.19
N PRO A 303 -20.11 -5.67 -7.61
CA PRO A 303 -21.24 -5.81 -6.67
C PRO A 303 -21.14 -7.07 -5.82
N ALA A 304 -20.83 -8.22 -6.41
CA ALA A 304 -20.70 -9.49 -5.71
C ALA A 304 -19.57 -9.48 -4.69
N HIS A 305 -18.41 -8.91 -5.06
CA HIS A 305 -17.27 -8.79 -4.16
C HIS A 305 -17.58 -7.89 -2.96
N ARG A 306 -18.26 -6.74 -3.17
CA ARG A 306 -18.65 -5.84 -2.08
C ARG A 306 -19.65 -6.51 -1.13
N ALA A 307 -20.61 -7.27 -1.64
CA ALA A 307 -21.57 -8.02 -0.83
C ALA A 307 -20.88 -9.08 0.04
N ALA A 308 -19.93 -9.82 -0.52
CA ALA A 308 -19.15 -10.81 0.23
C ALA A 308 -18.27 -10.17 1.32
N ALA A 309 -17.66 -9.03 1.02
CA ALA A 309 -16.82 -8.29 1.98
C ALA A 309 -17.64 -7.67 3.13
N SER A 310 -18.91 -7.30 2.92
CA SER A 310 -19.79 -6.74 3.96
C SER A 310 -20.40 -7.81 4.88
N GLN A 311 -20.48 -9.07 4.45
CA GLN A 311 -21.07 -10.18 5.22
C GLN A 311 -20.06 -10.86 6.16
N SER A 312 -18.77 -10.59 6.04
CA SER A 312 -17.77 -11.10 6.96
C SER A 312 -17.71 -10.23 8.22
N GLU A 313 -18.64 -10.45 9.17
CA GLU A 313 -18.57 -9.82 10.50
C GLU A 313 -17.26 -10.14 11.23
N PRO A 314 -16.71 -9.21 12.03
CA PRO A 314 -15.53 -9.46 12.83
C PRO A 314 -15.85 -10.55 13.87
N ARG A 315 -15.20 -11.70 13.79
CA ARG A 315 -15.13 -12.57 14.96
C ARG A 315 -14.40 -11.78 16.06
N PRO A 316 -14.98 -11.64 17.26
CA PRO A 316 -14.26 -11.01 18.36
C PRO A 316 -12.98 -11.79 18.61
N THR A 317 -11.86 -11.13 18.55
CA THR A 317 -10.55 -11.67 18.88
C THR A 317 -10.53 -11.88 20.40
N GLN A 318 -11.02 -13.04 20.87
CA GLN A 318 -10.70 -13.54 22.20
C GLN A 318 -9.37 -14.27 22.08
N GLN A 319 -8.30 -13.52 22.32
CA GLN A 319 -7.05 -14.05 22.90
C GLN A 319 -6.20 -12.86 23.32
N GLN A 320 -6.48 -12.35 24.54
CA GLN A 320 -5.41 -11.77 25.35
C GLN A 320 -4.52 -12.95 25.78
N GLY A 321 -3.58 -13.32 24.93
CA GLY A 321 -2.51 -14.25 25.28
C GLY A 321 -1.28 -13.43 25.66
N ASP A 322 -0.58 -13.84 26.70
CA ASP A 322 0.73 -13.33 27.07
C ASP A 322 1.67 -13.45 25.88
N TRP A 323 1.98 -12.31 25.26
CA TRP A 323 2.71 -12.23 23.99
C TRP A 323 4.19 -12.59 24.09
N ILE A 324 4.66 -12.94 25.27
CA ILE A 324 6.02 -13.36 25.53
C ILE A 324 5.94 -14.79 26.05
N ASP A 325 6.25 -15.74 25.18
CA ASP A 325 6.52 -17.11 25.61
C ASP A 325 7.87 -17.13 26.33
N GLU A 326 7.82 -17.09 27.67
CA GLU A 326 9.02 -17.21 28.52
C GLU A 326 9.71 -18.57 28.37
N ASN A 327 9.05 -19.54 27.71
CA ASN A 327 9.56 -20.89 27.47
C ASN A 327 10.01 -21.13 26.02
N ALA A 328 10.11 -20.08 25.19
CA ALA A 328 10.70 -20.26 23.88
C ALA A 328 12.13 -20.83 24.03
N PRO A 329 12.47 -21.94 23.33
CA PRO A 329 13.78 -22.57 23.50
C PRO A 329 14.88 -21.57 23.20
N ALA A 330 15.83 -21.44 24.13
CA ALA A 330 16.98 -20.57 24.01
C ALA A 330 17.65 -20.80 22.64
N HIS A 331 17.79 -19.72 21.88
CA HIS A 331 18.42 -19.79 20.56
C HIS A 331 19.87 -20.24 20.73
N PRO A 332 20.43 -21.14 19.87
CA PRO A 332 21.77 -21.74 20.04
C PRO A 332 22.95 -20.73 20.12
N PHE A 333 22.66 -19.43 20.05
CA PHE A 333 23.64 -18.35 20.19
C PHE A 333 23.70 -17.71 21.59
N ASP A 334 22.85 -18.09 22.53
CA ASP A 334 22.90 -17.54 23.89
C ASP A 334 24.09 -18.05 24.71
N SER A 335 24.86 -19.01 24.20
CA SER A 335 26.00 -19.62 24.90
C SER A 335 27.34 -19.57 24.16
N ALA A 336 27.44 -18.89 23.01
CA ALA A 336 28.71 -18.76 22.31
C ALA A 336 29.38 -17.42 22.65
N ALA A 337 30.27 -17.41 23.64
CA ALA A 337 31.28 -16.37 23.80
C ALA A 337 32.10 -16.27 22.51
N LEU A 338 32.15 -15.06 21.93
CA LEU A 338 33.06 -14.76 20.82
C LEU A 338 34.51 -14.92 21.34
N PRO A 339 35.37 -15.66 20.64
CA PRO A 339 36.81 -15.60 20.94
C PRO A 339 37.34 -14.22 20.59
N ASN A 340 38.27 -13.76 21.41
CA ASN A 340 38.97 -12.46 21.33
C ASN A 340 39.56 -12.14 19.96
#